data_f2110d640bf3263a7ed7bb0250063852
#
_entry.id   f2110d640bf3263a7ed7bb0250063852
#
_cell.length_a   1.000
_cell.length_b   1.000
_cell.length_c   1.000
_cell.angle_alpha   90.00
_cell.angle_beta   90.00
_cell.angle_gamma   90.00
#
_symmetry.space_group_name_H-M   'P 1'
#
loop_
_entity.id
_entity.type
_entity.pdbx_description
1 polymer ?
#
loop_
_entity_poly.entity_id
_entity_poly.type
_entity_poly.pdbx_seq_one_letter_code
_entity_poly.pdbx_strand_id
1 'polypeptide(L)'
;MRLKSFFSILAGAAFIFFAFSPEEYEMGAKTYVSDDLVEGIAYTVTPDANDPNTIHLTSLIKGATPLWVTPSGPSQKSTLDLALPFAGEYSVTFGASTPAGPVYGEPYTFKVETNNFAMLEDPIWANLAGGVGKSRKWVPIDKNFGIGRCSGPVMYMSHTDVKNDGSNITD
;
A
#
# COMPACT_ATOMS: atom_id res chain seq x y z
N MET A 1 7.08 -30.47 -66.52
CA MET A 1 7.14 -31.24 -65.26
C MET A 1 7.71 -30.47 -64.09
N ARG A 2 7.66 -29.10 -64.07
CA ARG A 2 8.18 -28.28 -62.96
C ARG A 2 7.13 -27.45 -62.20
N LEU A 3 5.91 -27.37 -62.77
CA LEU A 3 4.84 -26.57 -62.14
C LEU A 3 4.13 -27.23 -60.96
N LYS A 4 4.02 -28.57 -60.98
CA LYS A 4 3.38 -29.35 -59.93
C LYS A 4 4.19 -29.37 -58.61
N SER A 5 5.52 -29.24 -58.71
CA SER A 5 6.40 -29.24 -57.56
C SER A 5 6.35 -27.87 -56.81
N PHE A 6 6.11 -26.77 -57.53
CA PHE A 6 5.99 -25.42 -56.92
C PHE A 6 4.70 -25.29 -56.11
N PHE A 7 3.59 -25.88 -56.58
CA PHE A 7 2.33 -25.81 -55.84
C PHE A 7 2.35 -26.63 -54.54
N SER A 8 3.08 -27.76 -54.54
CA SER A 8 3.22 -28.57 -53.30
C SER A 8 4.06 -27.89 -52.23
N ILE A 9 5.08 -27.09 -52.61
CA ILE A 9 5.91 -26.36 -51.68
C ILE A 9 5.15 -25.13 -51.12
N LEU A 10 4.33 -24.48 -51.96
CA LEU A 10 3.51 -23.35 -51.51
C LEU A 10 2.39 -23.80 -50.58
N ALA A 11 1.76 -24.95 -50.80
CA ALA A 11 0.75 -25.50 -49.91
C ALA A 11 1.35 -25.97 -48.58
N GLY A 12 2.56 -26.50 -48.56
CA GLY A 12 3.29 -26.84 -47.34
C GLY A 12 3.68 -25.63 -46.51
N ALA A 13 4.13 -24.54 -47.15
CA ALA A 13 4.48 -23.28 -46.46
C ALA A 13 3.24 -22.59 -45.85
N ALA A 14 2.09 -22.65 -46.53
CA ALA A 14 0.86 -22.06 -45.99
C ALA A 14 0.34 -22.86 -44.77
N PHE A 15 0.57 -24.18 -44.73
CA PHE A 15 0.16 -24.99 -43.57
C PHE A 15 1.03 -24.75 -42.33
N ILE A 16 2.31 -24.41 -42.52
CA ILE A 16 3.22 -24.09 -41.40
C ILE A 16 2.85 -22.77 -40.76
N PHE A 17 2.36 -21.80 -41.53
CA PHE A 17 1.92 -20.50 -40.95
C PHE A 17 0.65 -20.59 -40.11
N PHE A 18 -0.23 -21.58 -40.38
CA PHE A 18 -1.44 -21.83 -39.56
C PHE A 18 -1.13 -22.59 -38.26
N ALA A 19 0.00 -23.30 -38.20
CA ALA A 19 0.39 -24.06 -37.01
C ALA A 19 1.08 -23.19 -35.93
N PHE A 20 1.45 -21.95 -36.27
CA PHE A 20 1.98 -20.93 -35.36
C PHE A 20 0.97 -19.80 -35.16
N SER A 21 -0.31 -20.11 -35.08
CA SER A 21 -1.23 -19.21 -34.40
C SER A 21 -0.71 -19.09 -32.97
N PRO A 22 -0.35 -17.89 -32.46
CA PRO A 22 -0.06 -17.76 -31.07
C PRO A 22 -1.31 -18.30 -30.36
N GLU A 23 -1.16 -19.36 -29.58
CA GLU A 23 -2.16 -19.69 -28.57
C GLU A 23 -2.36 -18.37 -27.83
N GLU A 24 -3.54 -17.78 -27.94
CA GLU A 24 -3.96 -16.78 -26.98
C GLU A 24 -3.81 -17.47 -25.64
N TYR A 25 -2.73 -17.13 -24.95
CA TYR A 25 -2.59 -17.37 -23.55
C TYR A 25 -3.74 -16.57 -22.93
N GLU A 26 -4.91 -17.18 -22.87
CA GLU A 26 -5.90 -16.81 -21.89
C GLU A 26 -5.24 -17.07 -20.54
N MET A 27 -4.37 -16.14 -20.15
CA MET A 27 -4.11 -15.99 -18.74
C MET A 27 -5.48 -15.74 -18.16
N GLY A 28 -6.05 -16.76 -17.53
CA GLY A 28 -7.32 -16.69 -16.82
C GLY A 28 -7.20 -15.76 -15.61
N ALA A 29 -6.75 -14.55 -15.89
CA ALA A 29 -6.71 -13.47 -14.95
C ALA A 29 -8.15 -13.05 -14.69
N LYS A 30 -8.64 -13.44 -13.55
CA LYS A 30 -10.00 -13.09 -13.12
C LYS A 30 -10.13 -11.58 -13.14
N THR A 31 -11.11 -11.09 -13.88
CA THR A 31 -11.50 -9.69 -13.86
C THR A 31 -12.31 -9.44 -12.60
N TYR A 32 -11.89 -8.47 -11.80
CA TYR A 32 -12.63 -7.99 -10.63
C TYR A 32 -13.25 -6.64 -10.96
N VAL A 33 -14.46 -6.42 -10.48
CA VAL A 33 -15.10 -5.10 -10.46
C VAL A 33 -15.21 -4.61 -9.01
N SER A 34 -15.40 -3.32 -8.80
CA SER A 34 -15.45 -2.71 -7.48
C SER A 34 -16.45 -3.39 -6.55
N ASP A 35 -17.63 -3.72 -7.08
CA ASP A 35 -18.74 -4.34 -6.32
C ASP A 35 -18.43 -5.77 -5.82
N ASP A 36 -17.45 -6.45 -6.42
CA ASP A 36 -16.99 -7.77 -5.98
C ASP A 36 -16.01 -7.69 -4.79
N LEU A 37 -15.44 -6.50 -4.56
CA LEU A 37 -14.35 -6.30 -3.60
C LEU A 37 -14.88 -5.85 -2.24
N VAL A 38 -15.79 -6.66 -1.67
CA VAL A 38 -16.44 -6.38 -0.39
C VAL A 38 -15.99 -7.35 0.70
N GLU A 39 -16.08 -6.89 1.94
CA GLU A 39 -15.80 -7.69 3.13
C GLU A 39 -16.69 -8.94 3.18
N GLY A 40 -16.12 -10.08 3.63
CA GLY A 40 -16.79 -11.38 3.65
C GLY A 40 -16.77 -12.14 2.31
N ILE A 41 -16.50 -11.47 1.18
CA ILE A 41 -16.42 -12.10 -0.16
C ILE A 41 -14.99 -12.06 -0.69
N ALA A 42 -14.41 -10.88 -0.80
CA ALA A 42 -13.07 -10.70 -1.35
C ALA A 42 -11.98 -10.65 -0.28
N TYR A 43 -12.33 -10.28 0.93
CA TYR A 43 -11.43 -10.18 2.07
C TYR A 43 -12.17 -10.31 3.39
N THR A 44 -11.42 -10.45 4.48
CA THR A 44 -11.96 -10.39 5.86
C THR A 44 -11.19 -9.40 6.70
N VAL A 45 -11.89 -8.76 7.63
CA VAL A 45 -11.36 -7.85 8.65
C VAL A 45 -11.80 -8.37 10.01
N THR A 46 -10.86 -8.94 10.78
CA THR A 46 -11.17 -9.57 12.06
C THR A 46 -10.25 -9.06 13.15
N PRO A 47 -10.78 -8.61 14.29
CA PRO A 47 -9.95 -8.29 15.45
C PRO A 47 -9.34 -9.57 16.02
N ASP A 48 -8.13 -9.45 16.57
CA ASP A 48 -7.51 -10.53 17.32
C ASP A 48 -8.30 -10.81 18.61
N ALA A 49 -8.41 -12.09 18.97
CA ALA A 49 -9.20 -12.51 20.14
C ALA A 49 -8.59 -12.06 21.47
N ASN A 50 -7.27 -11.88 21.54
CA ASN A 50 -6.55 -11.52 22.75
C ASN A 50 -6.16 -10.04 22.80
N ASP A 51 -6.08 -9.39 21.63
CA ASP A 51 -5.72 -7.98 21.49
C ASP A 51 -6.63 -7.27 20.49
N PRO A 52 -7.72 -6.66 20.93
CA PRO A 52 -8.72 -6.01 20.06
C PRO A 52 -8.13 -4.81 19.30
N ASN A 53 -6.93 -4.37 19.63
CA ASN A 53 -6.21 -3.32 18.91
C ASN A 53 -5.37 -3.86 17.74
N THR A 54 -5.29 -5.17 17.59
CA THR A 54 -4.68 -5.84 16.44
C THR A 54 -5.78 -6.38 15.53
N ILE A 55 -5.78 -5.94 14.27
CA ILE A 55 -6.78 -6.32 13.27
C ILE A 55 -6.10 -7.16 12.20
N HIS A 56 -6.61 -8.36 11.98
CA HIS A 56 -6.15 -9.26 10.92
C HIS A 56 -6.91 -8.97 9.64
N LEU A 57 -6.20 -8.63 8.59
CA LEU A 57 -6.70 -8.46 7.24
C LEU A 57 -6.30 -9.66 6.41
N THR A 58 -7.24 -10.34 5.79
CA THR A 58 -6.96 -11.52 4.96
C THR A 58 -7.67 -11.39 3.62
N SER A 59 -6.90 -11.53 2.55
CA SER A 59 -7.41 -11.58 1.18
C SER A 59 -7.95 -12.97 0.86
N LEU A 60 -9.13 -13.04 0.28
CA LEU A 60 -9.78 -14.25 -0.21
C LEU A 60 -9.73 -14.37 -1.74
N ILE A 61 -9.27 -13.34 -2.44
CA ILE A 61 -9.18 -13.35 -3.91
C ILE A 61 -8.13 -14.34 -4.40
N LYS A 62 -8.36 -14.89 -5.59
CA LYS A 62 -7.44 -15.82 -6.27
C LYS A 62 -7.17 -15.34 -7.69
N GLY A 63 -5.93 -15.51 -8.15
CA GLY A 63 -5.56 -15.15 -9.52
C GLY A 63 -5.30 -13.65 -9.74
N ALA A 64 -5.25 -12.85 -8.66
CA ALA A 64 -4.85 -11.44 -8.70
C ALA A 64 -4.04 -11.10 -7.44
N THR A 65 -3.21 -10.06 -7.51
CA THR A 65 -2.48 -9.56 -6.35
C THR A 65 -3.38 -8.65 -5.52
N PRO A 66 -3.53 -8.91 -4.21
CA PRO A 66 -4.30 -8.04 -3.33
C PRO A 66 -3.62 -6.69 -3.18
N LEU A 67 -4.43 -5.65 -3.08
CA LEU A 67 -4.00 -4.28 -2.83
C LEU A 67 -4.72 -3.76 -1.59
N TRP A 68 -3.97 -3.32 -0.61
CA TRP A 68 -4.51 -2.73 0.61
C TRP A 68 -4.12 -1.28 0.72
N VAL A 69 -5.08 -0.44 1.07
CA VAL A 69 -4.83 0.92 1.56
C VAL A 69 -5.27 0.95 3.02
N THR A 70 -4.31 1.13 3.92
CA THR A 70 -4.54 1.06 5.37
C THR A 70 -4.00 2.31 6.07
N PRO A 71 -4.40 2.58 7.31
CA PRO A 71 -3.83 3.67 8.12
C PRO A 71 -2.30 3.59 8.29
N SER A 72 -1.73 2.38 8.21
CA SER A 72 -0.28 2.15 8.29
C SER A 72 0.43 2.22 6.93
N GLY A 73 -0.32 2.49 5.85
CA GLY A 73 0.19 2.58 4.48
C GLY A 73 -0.30 1.46 3.55
N PRO A 74 0.11 1.48 2.29
CA PRO A 74 -0.29 0.48 1.31
C PRO A 74 0.43 -0.86 1.53
N SER A 75 -0.23 -1.98 1.15
CA SER A 75 0.35 -3.32 1.22
C SER A 75 -0.21 -4.21 0.09
N GLN A 76 0.57 -5.21 -0.31
CA GLN A 76 0.19 -6.21 -1.32
C GLN A 76 0.22 -7.64 -0.74
N LYS A 77 0.26 -7.77 0.57
CA LYS A 77 0.30 -9.06 1.24
C LYS A 77 -1.09 -9.70 1.24
N SER A 78 -1.15 -11.03 1.13
CA SER A 78 -2.41 -11.77 1.25
C SER A 78 -2.96 -11.75 2.68
N THR A 79 -2.08 -11.64 3.68
CA THR A 79 -2.42 -11.46 5.08
C THR A 79 -1.61 -10.31 5.65
N LEU A 80 -2.25 -9.50 6.49
CA LEU A 80 -1.64 -8.32 7.11
C LEU A 80 -2.23 -8.13 8.52
N ASP A 81 -1.36 -7.94 9.49
CA ASP A 81 -1.74 -7.55 10.85
C ASP A 81 -1.58 -6.04 10.99
N LEU A 82 -2.66 -5.39 11.38
CA LEU A 82 -2.73 -3.96 11.57
C LEU A 82 -2.83 -3.64 13.05
N ALA A 83 -1.75 -3.14 13.63
CA ALA A 83 -1.69 -2.72 15.03
C ALA A 83 -2.13 -1.26 15.17
N LEU A 84 -3.17 -1.00 15.95
CA LEU A 84 -3.81 0.30 16.13
C LEU A 84 -3.80 0.67 17.62
N PRO A 85 -2.77 1.41 18.10
CA PRO A 85 -2.63 1.67 19.53
C PRO A 85 -3.68 2.60 20.12
N PHE A 86 -4.40 3.34 19.30
CA PHE A 86 -5.40 4.31 19.75
C PHE A 86 -6.81 3.86 19.45
N ALA A 87 -7.73 4.20 20.37
CA ALA A 87 -9.15 4.10 20.10
C ALA A 87 -9.56 5.10 19.02
N GLY A 88 -10.46 4.70 18.15
CA GLY A 88 -10.91 5.55 17.05
C GLY A 88 -11.63 4.78 15.96
N GLU A 89 -12.10 5.51 14.98
CA GLU A 89 -12.68 4.97 13.77
C GLU A 89 -11.59 4.90 12.69
N TYR A 90 -11.47 3.75 12.06
CA TYR A 90 -10.48 3.44 11.06
C TYR A 90 -11.12 2.91 9.80
N SER A 91 -10.48 3.10 8.66
CA SER A 91 -10.94 2.54 7.41
C SER A 91 -9.81 1.84 6.67
N VAL A 92 -10.16 0.78 5.97
CA VAL A 92 -9.28 0.07 5.03
C VAL A 92 -9.97 -0.02 3.69
N THR A 93 -9.22 0.11 2.61
CA THR A 93 -9.73 -0.13 1.27
C THR A 93 -9.01 -1.32 0.67
N PHE A 94 -9.79 -2.27 0.18
CA PHE A 94 -9.28 -3.45 -0.49
C PHE A 94 -9.37 -3.28 -2.00
N GLY A 95 -8.38 -3.81 -2.70
CA GLY A 95 -8.32 -3.79 -4.15
C GLY A 95 -7.66 -5.05 -4.71
N ALA A 96 -7.74 -5.20 -5.99
CA ALA A 96 -7.10 -6.25 -6.77
C ALA A 96 -6.30 -5.64 -7.93
N SER A 97 -5.06 -6.09 -8.11
CA SER A 97 -4.29 -5.79 -9.30
C SER A 97 -4.69 -6.75 -10.41
N THR A 98 -5.26 -6.21 -11.48
CA THR A 98 -5.68 -6.97 -12.66
C THR A 98 -4.83 -6.59 -13.87
N PRO A 99 -4.83 -7.37 -14.96
CA PRO A 99 -4.15 -7.00 -16.20
C PRO A 99 -4.64 -5.68 -16.81
N ALA A 100 -5.89 -5.31 -16.52
CA ALA A 100 -6.47 -4.03 -16.95
C ALA A 100 -6.10 -2.85 -16.03
N GLY A 101 -5.41 -3.13 -14.91
CA GLY A 101 -5.01 -2.15 -13.91
C GLY A 101 -5.58 -2.46 -12.52
N PRO A 102 -5.29 -1.63 -11.53
CA PRO A 102 -5.80 -1.79 -10.18
C PRO A 102 -7.30 -1.43 -10.11
N VAL A 103 -8.06 -2.26 -9.40
CA VAL A 103 -9.47 -2.02 -9.08
C VAL A 103 -9.60 -1.99 -7.56
N TYR A 104 -10.34 -1.02 -7.02
CA TYR A 104 -10.58 -0.88 -5.59
C TYR A 104 -12.08 -0.95 -5.29
N GLY A 105 -12.41 -1.59 -4.16
CA GLY A 105 -13.75 -1.56 -3.58
C GLY A 105 -13.99 -0.30 -2.76
N GLU A 106 -15.18 -0.23 -2.16
CA GLU A 106 -15.51 0.83 -1.20
C GLU A 106 -14.72 0.67 0.11
N PRO A 107 -14.38 1.77 0.79
CA PRO A 107 -13.72 1.71 2.08
C PRO A 107 -14.58 0.99 3.13
N TYR A 108 -13.99 0.02 3.82
CA TYR A 108 -14.59 -0.64 4.97
C TYR A 108 -14.16 0.07 6.25
N THR A 109 -15.14 0.56 7.01
CA THR A 109 -14.90 1.29 8.26
C THR A 109 -15.17 0.38 9.46
N PHE A 110 -14.29 0.44 10.46
CA PHE A 110 -14.41 -0.29 11.73
C PHE A 110 -13.94 0.57 12.89
N LYS A 111 -14.31 0.19 14.11
CA LYS A 111 -14.00 0.94 15.31
C LYS A 111 -13.12 0.15 16.27
N VAL A 112 -12.08 0.79 16.78
CA VAL A 112 -11.26 0.32 17.89
C VAL A 112 -11.73 1.04 19.15
N GLU A 113 -12.18 0.28 20.15
CA GLU A 113 -12.87 0.83 21.33
C GLU A 113 -11.91 1.34 22.41
N THR A 114 -10.70 0.78 22.48
CA THR A 114 -9.77 1.01 23.58
C THR A 114 -8.40 1.48 23.09
N ASN A 115 -7.69 2.20 23.94
CA ASN A 115 -6.28 2.48 23.70
C ASN A 115 -5.42 1.35 24.25
N ASN A 116 -4.47 0.88 23.45
CA ASN A 116 -3.44 -0.09 23.88
C ASN A 116 -2.06 0.58 23.85
N PHE A 117 -1.69 1.24 24.93
CA PHE A 117 -0.40 1.93 25.05
C PHE A 117 0.78 0.97 25.20
N ALA A 118 0.56 -0.32 25.48
CA ALA A 118 1.62 -1.31 25.51
C ALA A 118 2.35 -1.41 24.16
N MET A 119 1.67 -1.13 23.05
CA MET A 119 2.29 -1.05 21.73
C MET A 119 3.30 0.10 21.59
N LEU A 120 3.29 1.06 22.51
CA LEU A 120 4.15 2.25 22.55
C LEU A 120 5.20 2.17 23.66
N GLU A 121 5.36 1.04 24.33
CA GLU A 121 6.31 0.86 25.43
C GLU A 121 7.75 0.72 24.97
N ASP A 122 8.02 0.59 23.67
CA ASP A 122 9.38 0.60 23.15
C ASP A 122 10.11 1.87 23.61
N PRO A 123 11.31 1.75 24.22
CA PRO A 123 12.11 2.88 24.70
C PRO A 123 12.33 3.98 23.65
N ILE A 124 12.25 3.64 22.37
CA ILE A 124 12.38 4.61 21.27
C ILE A 124 11.28 5.68 21.31
N TRP A 125 10.04 5.29 21.67
CA TRP A 125 8.93 6.23 21.82
C TRP A 125 9.11 7.16 23.03
N ALA A 126 9.60 6.65 24.14
CA ALA A 126 9.94 7.44 25.31
C ALA A 126 11.08 8.43 25.00
N ASN A 127 12.04 8.01 24.20
CA ASN A 127 13.14 8.87 23.75
C ASN A 127 12.66 9.94 22.76
N LEU A 128 11.72 9.59 21.87
CA LEU A 128 11.21 10.51 20.85
C LEU A 128 10.19 11.50 21.43
N ALA A 129 9.22 11.04 22.20
CA ALA A 129 8.06 11.82 22.64
C ALA A 129 8.02 12.09 24.16
N GLY A 130 8.94 11.53 24.95
CA GLY A 130 8.98 11.69 26.41
C GLY A 130 8.17 10.65 27.17
N GLY A 131 7.43 9.76 26.51
CA GLY A 131 6.57 8.71 27.09
C GLY A 131 5.09 9.09 27.14
N VAL A 132 4.27 8.14 27.60
CA VAL A 132 2.81 8.32 27.67
C VAL A 132 2.43 9.51 28.56
N GLY A 133 1.60 10.39 28.04
CA GLY A 133 1.13 11.60 28.73
C GLY A 133 2.20 12.69 28.92
N LYS A 134 3.36 12.55 28.28
CA LYS A 134 4.45 13.51 28.28
C LYS A 134 4.71 14.02 26.88
N SER A 135 5.40 15.15 26.81
CA SER A 135 5.90 15.72 25.55
C SER A 135 7.38 16.01 25.64
N ARG A 136 8.10 15.98 24.54
CA ARG A 136 9.49 16.37 24.44
C ARG A 136 9.65 17.40 23.35
N LYS A 137 10.25 18.55 23.71
CA LYS A 137 10.58 19.60 22.76
C LYS A 137 11.92 19.26 22.11
N TRP A 138 11.95 19.19 20.81
CA TRP A 138 13.17 19.03 20.03
C TRP A 138 13.60 20.37 19.46
N VAL A 139 14.87 20.73 19.66
CA VAL A 139 15.45 21.90 19.08
C VAL A 139 16.70 21.54 18.29
N PRO A 140 16.98 22.18 17.16
CA PRO A 140 18.24 21.99 16.45
C PRO A 140 19.43 22.36 17.32
N ILE A 141 20.45 21.50 17.35
CA ILE A 141 21.68 21.74 18.14
C ILE A 141 22.50 22.86 17.50
N ASP A 142 22.48 22.97 16.18
CA ASP A 142 23.24 23.93 15.40
C ASP A 142 22.32 24.86 14.61
N LYS A 143 22.57 26.14 14.68
CA LYS A 143 21.88 27.17 13.90
C LYS A 143 22.04 26.99 12.40
N ASN A 144 23.06 26.26 11.97
CA ASN A 144 23.33 25.91 10.57
C ASN A 144 22.81 24.53 10.16
N PHE A 145 21.88 23.95 10.87
CA PHE A 145 21.37 22.59 10.64
C PHE A 145 20.79 22.37 9.23
N GLY A 146 20.81 23.35 8.38
CA GLY A 146 20.41 23.21 6.98
C GLY A 146 18.91 23.25 6.74
N ILE A 147 18.10 23.52 7.77
CA ILE A 147 16.65 23.67 7.64
C ILE A 147 16.30 24.74 6.60
N GLY A 148 17.04 25.85 6.60
CA GLY A 148 16.86 26.93 5.64
C GLY A 148 17.35 26.63 4.23
N ARG A 149 17.98 25.49 3.98
CA ARG A 149 18.43 25.05 2.64
C ARG A 149 17.51 24.01 2.01
N CYS A 150 16.55 23.52 2.76
CA CYS A 150 15.56 22.58 2.24
C CYS A 150 14.51 23.35 1.46
N SER A 151 14.71 23.43 0.15
CA SER A 151 13.70 23.92 -0.77
C SER A 151 12.86 22.72 -1.25
N GLY A 152 11.59 22.71 -0.91
CA GLY A 152 10.68 21.66 -1.36
C GLY A 152 9.28 21.86 -0.76
N PRO A 153 8.28 21.12 -1.25
CA PRO A 153 6.90 21.32 -0.83
C PRO A 153 6.64 21.02 0.65
N VAL A 154 7.61 20.47 1.37
CA VAL A 154 7.47 20.05 2.78
C VAL A 154 8.25 20.92 3.75
N MET A 155 9.21 21.73 3.29
CA MET A 155 10.06 22.57 4.13
C MET A 155 10.09 23.97 3.56
N TYR A 156 9.29 24.84 4.14
CA TYR A 156 9.10 26.23 3.67
C TYR A 156 10.05 27.25 4.28
N MET A 157 10.90 26.82 5.18
CA MET A 157 11.85 27.77 5.78
C MET A 157 13.00 27.99 4.82
N SER A 158 13.00 29.13 4.16
CA SER A 158 14.16 29.57 3.41
C SER A 158 15.29 29.92 4.39
N HIS A 159 16.51 29.92 3.94
CA HIS A 159 17.67 30.34 4.75
C HIS A 159 17.54 31.78 5.27
N THR A 160 16.76 32.62 4.59
CA THR A 160 16.48 33.99 4.96
C THR A 160 15.45 34.13 6.07
N ASP A 161 14.62 33.08 6.27
CA ASP A 161 13.56 33.12 7.29
C ASP A 161 14.05 32.69 8.67
N VAL A 162 15.23 32.04 8.72
CA VAL A 162 15.88 31.66 9.97
C VAL A 162 16.99 32.62 10.27
N LYS A 163 16.78 33.44 11.28
CA LYS A 163 17.85 34.33 11.77
C LYS A 163 18.97 33.48 12.37
N ASN A 164 20.20 33.85 12.06
CA ASN A 164 21.40 33.19 12.58
C ASN A 164 21.54 33.26 14.13
N ASP A 165 20.82 34.15 14.76
CA ASP A 165 20.75 34.28 16.23
C ASP A 165 19.79 33.26 16.88
N GLY A 166 19.08 32.47 16.08
CA GLY A 166 18.10 31.49 16.57
C GLY A 166 16.79 32.09 17.07
N SER A 167 16.56 33.39 16.85
CA SER A 167 15.37 34.07 17.35
C SER A 167 14.07 33.65 16.65
N ASN A 168 14.17 32.99 15.51
CA ASN A 168 13.01 32.41 14.80
C ASN A 168 12.71 30.96 15.21
N ILE A 169 13.54 30.37 16.06
CA ILE A 169 13.31 29.08 16.67
C ILE A 169 12.73 29.35 18.04
N THR A 170 11.64 30.10 18.09
CA THR A 170 10.99 30.41 19.35
C THR A 170 9.83 29.46 19.60
N ASP A 171 9.87 28.94 20.76
CA ASP A 171 8.83 28.75 21.79
C ASP A 171 7.53 28.11 21.33
#